data_21d1388f964551b133ecd5aa3201a29b
#
_entry.id   21d1388f964551b133ecd5aa3201a29b
#
_cell.length_a   1.000
_cell.length_b   1.000
_cell.length_c   1.000
_cell.angle_alpha   90.00
_cell.angle_beta   90.00
_cell.angle_gamma   90.00
#
_symmetry.space_group_name_H-M   'P 1'
#
loop_
_entity.id
_entity.type
_entity.pdbx_description
1 polymer ?
#
loop_
_entity_poly.entity_id
_entity_poly.type
_entity_poly.pdbx_seq_one_letter_code
_entity_poly.pdbx_strand_id
1 'polypeptide(L)'
;MTRVVVVGDLMTDAVARARYALARASDTPAIVTMHGGGSGANIASWLAVEGAEVAFIGRRGADITGRNRDMELMGYGVDARLVMDPERPTGTCVVLVTHKGERTMLSDPGANAALSPEDLPRDLFNGGGHLHLSGYTLINEGSRDAGLAALDMAHHSGMSISVDCASSAPLERTGAEPFLEWTSGAKLLFANTEQAKVLTGRDDPEAAAKVLTAWFPEVVIKMNDEGALWFGNGRPDPVHAAADPVDRIIDGTGAGDAFSAGFLPSWLEGKPPAESLAAGCRLAAKAITYLGARPRL
;
A
#
# COMPACT_ATOMS: atom_id res chain seq x y z
N MET A 1 -4.10 -1.44 -22.05
CA MET A 1 -3.60 -1.81 -20.69
C MET A 1 -4.77 -2.21 -19.84
N THR A 2 -4.60 -3.14 -18.92
CA THR A 2 -5.63 -3.54 -17.95
C THR A 2 -5.86 -2.40 -16.96
N ARG A 3 -7.11 -1.94 -16.77
CA ARG A 3 -7.44 -0.96 -15.73
C ARG A 3 -7.16 -1.54 -14.35
N VAL A 4 -6.54 -0.75 -13.48
CA VAL A 4 -6.34 -1.09 -12.07
C VAL A 4 -7.28 -0.26 -11.20
N VAL A 5 -8.13 -0.93 -10.44
CA VAL A 5 -8.96 -0.32 -9.41
C VAL A 5 -8.25 -0.49 -8.08
N VAL A 6 -7.93 0.59 -7.40
CA VAL A 6 -7.29 0.56 -6.08
C VAL A 6 -8.33 0.97 -5.03
N VAL A 7 -8.57 0.12 -4.06
CA VAL A 7 -9.40 0.44 -2.89
C VAL A 7 -8.50 0.56 -1.66
N GLY A 8 -8.55 1.72 -0.99
CA GLY A 8 -7.63 1.94 0.12
C GLY A 8 -7.78 3.30 0.80
N ASP A 9 -6.79 3.57 1.62
CA ASP A 9 -6.69 4.74 2.47
C ASP A 9 -6.09 5.96 1.75
N LEU A 10 -6.61 7.13 2.10
CA LEU A 10 -6.09 8.46 1.71
C LEU A 10 -5.68 9.21 2.97
N MET A 11 -4.40 9.54 3.09
CA MET A 11 -3.86 10.17 4.29
C MET A 11 -3.12 11.48 3.97
N THR A 12 -2.93 12.28 5.00
CA THR A 12 -1.95 13.35 5.02
C THR A 12 -0.87 13.00 6.04
N ASP A 13 0.38 12.92 5.59
CA ASP A 13 1.53 12.64 6.44
C ASP A 13 2.15 13.97 6.92
N ALA A 14 2.04 14.23 8.24
CA ALA A 14 2.71 15.33 8.91
C ALA A 14 4.09 14.82 9.39
N VAL A 15 5.13 15.06 8.59
CA VAL A 15 6.49 14.60 8.87
C VAL A 15 7.21 15.62 9.73
N ALA A 16 7.46 15.30 11.00
CA ALA A 16 8.20 16.10 11.95
C ALA A 16 9.62 15.56 12.13
N ARG A 17 10.62 16.23 11.57
CA ARG A 17 12.02 15.86 11.69
C ARG A 17 12.69 16.66 12.81
N ALA A 18 12.94 15.99 13.93
CA ALA A 18 13.61 16.60 15.09
C ALA A 18 15.10 16.82 14.82
N ARG A 19 15.61 18.01 15.21
CA ARG A 19 17.04 18.34 15.08
C ARG A 19 17.88 17.80 16.24
N TYR A 20 17.25 17.55 17.38
CA TYR A 20 17.87 17.11 18.63
C TYR A 20 17.07 15.94 19.22
N ALA A 21 17.56 15.35 20.30
CA ALA A 21 16.79 14.41 21.09
C ALA A 21 15.50 15.07 21.60
N LEU A 22 14.40 14.31 21.60
CA LEU A 22 13.10 14.83 22.03
C LEU A 22 13.16 15.26 23.51
N ALA A 23 12.84 16.51 23.77
CA ALA A 23 12.74 17.05 25.12
C ALA A 23 11.43 16.60 25.76
N ARG A 24 11.53 15.87 26.87
CA ARG A 24 10.34 15.41 27.60
C ARG A 24 9.63 16.59 28.27
N ALA A 25 8.32 16.69 28.04
CA ALA A 25 7.48 17.77 28.59
C ALA A 25 7.98 19.19 28.27
N SER A 26 8.66 19.37 27.11
CA SER A 26 9.19 20.64 26.64
C SER A 26 9.25 20.66 25.10
N ASP A 27 9.66 21.79 24.52
CA ASP A 27 9.73 21.99 23.09
C ASP A 27 11.01 21.40 22.48
N THR A 28 10.86 20.73 21.34
CA THR A 28 11.99 20.27 20.52
C THR A 28 11.88 20.92 19.13
N PRO A 29 12.88 21.71 18.71
CA PRO A 29 12.91 22.27 17.36
C PRO A 29 12.90 21.18 16.29
N ALA A 30 11.98 21.30 15.34
CA ALA A 30 11.81 20.36 14.25
C ALA A 30 11.50 21.08 12.93
N ILE A 31 11.74 20.39 11.80
CA ILE A 31 11.20 20.77 10.51
C ILE A 31 9.95 19.93 10.32
N VAL A 32 8.81 20.61 10.08
CA VAL A 32 7.53 19.93 9.83
C VAL A 32 7.11 20.19 8.39
N THR A 33 6.81 19.12 7.67
CA THR A 33 6.32 19.16 6.30
C THR A 33 5.09 18.29 6.14
N MET A 34 4.18 18.69 5.23
CA MET A 34 2.95 17.95 4.94
C MET A 34 3.06 17.30 3.58
N HIS A 35 2.79 16.00 3.52
CA HIS A 35 2.86 15.20 2.29
C HIS A 35 1.57 14.41 2.08
N GLY A 36 1.31 13.98 0.85
CA GLY A 36 0.31 12.97 0.56
C GLY A 36 0.79 11.62 1.07
N GLY A 37 -0.11 10.89 1.70
CA GLY A 37 0.09 9.56 2.27
C GLY A 37 -1.13 8.66 2.05
N GLY A 38 -1.11 7.51 2.72
CA GLY A 38 -2.07 6.44 2.54
C GLY A 38 -1.58 5.43 1.50
N SER A 39 -1.45 4.16 1.91
CA SER A 39 -0.88 3.11 1.06
C SER A 39 -1.65 2.96 -0.25
N GLY A 40 -2.99 2.90 -0.21
CA GLY A 40 -3.81 2.81 -1.41
C GLY A 40 -3.60 4.01 -2.35
N ALA A 41 -3.63 5.23 -1.82
CA ALA A 41 -3.44 6.44 -2.61
C ALA A 41 -2.01 6.58 -3.16
N ASN A 42 -0.99 6.11 -2.42
CA ASN A 42 0.40 6.07 -2.89
C ASN A 42 0.55 5.12 -4.09
N ILE A 43 0.02 3.89 -3.98
CA ILE A 43 0.04 2.89 -5.06
C ILE A 43 -0.67 3.44 -6.30
N ALA A 44 -1.86 4.03 -6.15
CA ALA A 44 -2.60 4.63 -7.25
C ALA A 44 -1.81 5.74 -7.95
N SER A 45 -1.14 6.61 -7.17
CA SER A 45 -0.31 7.70 -7.71
C SER A 45 0.88 7.18 -8.52
N TRP A 46 1.59 6.17 -8.00
CA TRP A 46 2.72 5.55 -8.69
C TRP A 46 2.30 4.83 -9.96
N LEU A 47 1.21 4.03 -9.90
CA LEU A 47 0.66 3.35 -11.08
C LEU A 47 0.30 4.34 -12.20
N ALA A 48 -0.37 5.45 -11.85
CA ALA A 48 -0.79 6.44 -12.83
C ALA A 48 0.41 7.14 -13.50
N VAL A 49 1.45 7.52 -12.73
CA VAL A 49 2.66 8.14 -13.28
C VAL A 49 3.47 7.17 -14.14
N GLU A 50 3.43 5.87 -13.87
CA GLU A 50 4.02 4.82 -14.72
C GLU A 50 3.12 4.46 -15.93
N GLY A 51 2.02 5.19 -16.15
CA GLY A 51 1.21 5.12 -17.34
C GLY A 51 0.07 4.09 -17.30
N ALA A 52 -0.25 3.53 -16.13
CA ALA A 52 -1.42 2.66 -15.98
C ALA A 52 -2.73 3.45 -15.96
N GLU A 53 -3.81 2.87 -16.45
CA GLU A 53 -5.17 3.37 -16.25
C GLU A 53 -5.62 3.00 -14.83
N VAL A 54 -5.78 3.99 -13.94
CA VAL A 54 -6.03 3.78 -12.51
C VAL A 54 -7.27 4.51 -12.04
N ALA A 55 -8.16 3.80 -11.36
CA ALA A 55 -9.21 4.37 -10.53
C ALA A 55 -8.88 4.12 -9.05
N PHE A 56 -9.02 5.13 -8.21
CA PHE A 56 -8.82 5.03 -6.77
C PHE A 56 -10.14 5.27 -6.03
N ILE A 57 -10.55 4.31 -5.20
CA ILE A 57 -11.73 4.39 -4.34
C ILE A 57 -11.26 4.55 -2.90
N GLY A 58 -11.76 5.59 -2.24
CA GLY A 58 -11.43 5.89 -0.86
C GLY A 58 -12.34 6.96 -0.27
N ARG A 59 -12.00 7.44 0.92
CA ARG A 59 -12.80 8.44 1.61
C ARG A 59 -11.93 9.57 2.13
N ARG A 60 -12.43 10.81 2.09
CA ARG A 60 -11.77 12.01 2.61
C ARG A 60 -12.73 12.85 3.45
N GLY A 61 -12.20 13.67 4.32
CA GLY A 61 -12.99 14.67 5.04
C GLY A 61 -13.42 15.86 4.16
N ALA A 62 -14.37 16.63 4.68
CA ALA A 62 -14.81 17.91 4.07
C ALA A 62 -13.82 19.06 4.33
N ASP A 63 -12.58 18.76 4.71
CA ASP A 63 -11.54 19.71 5.09
C ASP A 63 -10.60 20.10 3.92
N ILE A 64 -9.69 21.04 4.20
CA ILE A 64 -8.74 21.55 3.19
C ILE A 64 -7.70 20.48 2.82
N THR A 65 -7.31 19.61 3.77
CA THR A 65 -6.35 18.55 3.52
C THR A 65 -6.94 17.52 2.57
N GLY A 66 -8.20 17.13 2.74
CA GLY A 66 -8.92 16.22 1.83
C GLY A 66 -9.01 16.77 0.41
N ARG A 67 -9.34 18.07 0.27
CA ARG A 67 -9.34 18.71 -1.05
C ARG A 67 -7.97 18.72 -1.71
N ASN A 68 -6.93 19.02 -0.94
CA ASN A 68 -5.56 19.03 -1.46
C ASN A 68 -5.11 17.62 -1.92
N ARG A 69 -5.47 16.58 -1.16
CA ARG A 69 -5.15 15.17 -1.53
C ARG A 69 -5.90 14.71 -2.78
N ASP A 70 -7.16 15.12 -2.92
CA ASP A 70 -7.99 14.88 -4.11
C ASP A 70 -7.36 15.51 -5.35
N MET A 71 -7.05 16.81 -5.29
CA MET A 71 -6.39 17.54 -6.39
C MET A 71 -5.02 16.95 -6.74
N GLU A 72 -4.26 16.48 -5.76
CA GLU A 72 -2.98 15.82 -5.98
C GLU A 72 -3.13 14.52 -6.76
N LEU A 73 -4.09 13.65 -6.40
CA LEU A 73 -4.39 12.43 -7.14
C LEU A 73 -4.80 12.72 -8.59
N MET A 74 -5.67 13.71 -8.79
CA MET A 74 -6.04 14.15 -10.14
C MET A 74 -4.82 14.66 -10.93
N GLY A 75 -3.90 15.36 -10.27
CA GLY A 75 -2.64 15.83 -10.87
C GLY A 75 -1.74 14.72 -11.37
N TYR A 76 -1.78 13.54 -10.75
CA TYR A 76 -1.07 12.33 -11.23
C TYR A 76 -1.81 11.61 -12.36
N GLY A 77 -3.06 11.99 -12.67
CA GLY A 77 -3.89 11.31 -13.67
C GLY A 77 -4.72 10.15 -13.11
N VAL A 78 -4.90 10.07 -11.79
CA VAL A 78 -5.77 9.08 -11.14
C VAL A 78 -7.24 9.47 -11.30
N ASP A 79 -8.11 8.54 -11.72
CA ASP A 79 -9.56 8.67 -11.60
C ASP A 79 -9.97 8.50 -10.12
N ALA A 80 -9.95 9.61 -9.39
CA ALA A 80 -10.20 9.61 -7.95
C ALA A 80 -11.71 9.57 -7.65
N ARG A 81 -12.19 8.43 -7.18
CA ARG A 81 -13.58 8.20 -6.74
C ARG A 81 -13.67 8.32 -5.22
N LEU A 82 -13.49 9.54 -4.72
CA LEU A 82 -13.45 9.85 -3.30
C LEU A 82 -14.82 10.27 -2.78
N VAL A 83 -15.31 9.56 -1.77
CA VAL A 83 -16.49 9.99 -1.02
C VAL A 83 -16.08 10.98 0.07
N MET A 84 -16.80 12.08 0.17
CA MET A 84 -16.57 13.12 1.17
C MET A 84 -17.34 12.82 2.44
N ASP A 85 -16.64 12.67 3.56
CA ASP A 85 -17.23 12.56 4.89
C ASP A 85 -17.47 13.97 5.46
N PRO A 86 -18.72 14.32 5.84
CA PRO A 86 -19.02 15.65 6.37
C PRO A 86 -18.60 15.83 7.83
N GLU A 87 -18.37 14.74 8.57
CA GLU A 87 -18.17 14.77 10.02
C GLU A 87 -16.74 14.42 10.43
N ARG A 88 -16.10 13.47 9.71
CA ARG A 88 -14.74 13.03 10.03
C ARG A 88 -13.71 13.82 9.26
N PRO A 89 -12.58 14.17 9.88
CA PRO A 89 -11.46 14.78 9.16
C PRO A 89 -10.81 13.77 8.19
N THR A 90 -10.07 14.28 7.23
CA THR A 90 -9.18 13.47 6.39
C THR A 90 -8.16 12.74 7.24
N GLY A 91 -7.91 11.47 6.93
CA GLY A 91 -6.94 10.67 7.65
C GLY A 91 -5.58 11.35 7.75
N THR A 92 -4.94 11.26 8.91
CA THR A 92 -3.66 11.94 9.19
C THR A 92 -2.69 10.99 9.89
N CYS A 93 -1.45 10.99 9.43
CA CYS A 93 -0.35 10.29 10.06
C CYS A 93 0.71 11.28 10.51
N VAL A 94 1.02 11.32 11.80
CA VAL A 94 2.18 12.06 12.31
C VAL A 94 3.39 11.14 12.23
N VAL A 95 4.35 11.49 11.39
CA VAL A 95 5.60 10.75 11.22
C VAL A 95 6.70 11.49 11.98
N LEU A 96 7.04 10.98 13.15
CA LEU A 96 8.12 11.52 13.97
C LEU A 96 9.45 10.90 13.54
N VAL A 97 10.37 11.73 13.05
CA VAL A 97 11.72 11.31 12.67
C VAL A 97 12.70 11.87 13.70
N THR A 98 13.36 11.00 14.46
CA THR A 98 14.34 11.41 15.47
C THR A 98 15.61 11.94 14.80
N HIS A 99 16.46 12.64 15.58
CA HIS A 99 17.78 13.10 15.11
C HIS A 99 18.72 11.94 14.69
N LYS A 100 18.39 10.70 15.07
CA LYS A 100 19.10 9.48 14.66
C LYS A 100 18.51 8.84 13.40
N GLY A 101 17.40 9.40 12.87
CA GLY A 101 16.72 8.87 11.70
C GLY A 101 15.68 7.77 12.00
N GLU A 102 15.46 7.42 13.26
CA GLU A 102 14.42 6.48 13.67
C GLU A 102 13.03 7.09 13.43
N ARG A 103 12.08 6.26 13.02
CA ARG A 103 10.73 6.71 12.71
C ARG A 103 9.70 6.08 13.63
N THR A 104 8.75 6.90 14.06
CA THR A 104 7.54 6.47 14.76
C THR A 104 6.34 7.09 14.06
N MET A 105 5.34 6.30 13.78
CA MET A 105 4.11 6.74 13.12
C MET A 105 2.95 6.68 14.10
N LEU A 106 2.17 7.79 14.15
CA LEU A 106 0.92 7.91 14.89
C LEU A 106 -0.17 8.16 13.87
N SER A 107 -1.02 7.17 13.64
CA SER A 107 -2.00 7.21 12.56
C SER A 107 -3.42 7.35 13.12
N ASP A 108 -4.14 8.35 12.61
CA ASP A 108 -5.58 8.50 12.76
C ASP A 108 -6.23 8.28 11.38
N PRO A 109 -7.01 7.22 11.20
CA PRO A 109 -7.62 6.92 9.91
C PRO A 109 -8.65 7.97 9.46
N GLY A 110 -9.22 8.76 10.39
CA GLY A 110 -10.22 9.77 10.08
C GLY A 110 -11.37 9.24 9.22
N ALA A 111 -11.64 9.91 8.08
CA ALA A 111 -12.70 9.52 7.15
C ALA A 111 -12.51 8.12 6.54
N ASN A 112 -11.27 7.61 6.43
CA ASN A 112 -11.03 6.26 5.90
C ASN A 112 -11.74 5.18 6.73
N ALA A 113 -11.91 5.40 8.05
CA ALA A 113 -12.61 4.48 8.94
C ALA A 113 -14.14 4.39 8.66
N ALA A 114 -14.66 5.24 7.79
CA ALA A 114 -16.08 5.24 7.45
C ALA A 114 -16.33 4.80 5.99
N LEU A 115 -15.30 4.31 5.28
CA LEU A 115 -15.52 3.73 3.96
C LEU A 115 -16.48 2.55 4.07
N SER A 116 -17.55 2.56 3.27
CA SER A 116 -18.63 1.61 3.34
C SER A 116 -18.87 0.92 1.99
N PRO A 117 -19.59 -0.22 1.93
CA PRO A 117 -19.94 -0.88 0.69
C PRO A 117 -20.71 0.01 -0.30
N GLU A 118 -21.49 0.96 0.20
CA GLU A 118 -22.26 1.92 -0.58
C GLU A 118 -21.38 2.93 -1.32
N ASP A 119 -20.15 3.13 -0.83
CA ASP A 119 -19.16 4.02 -1.43
C ASP A 119 -18.45 3.39 -2.66
N LEU A 120 -18.68 2.11 -2.95
CA LEU A 120 -18.04 1.39 -4.04
C LEU A 120 -18.81 1.60 -5.37
N PRO A 121 -18.22 2.32 -6.37
CA PRO A 121 -18.87 2.57 -7.66
C PRO A 121 -18.96 1.27 -8.47
N ARG A 122 -20.17 0.79 -8.71
CA ARG A 122 -20.40 -0.48 -9.42
C ARG A 122 -19.84 -0.50 -10.85
N ASP A 123 -19.76 0.67 -11.49
CA ASP A 123 -19.21 0.83 -12.83
C ASP A 123 -17.71 0.47 -12.92
N LEU A 124 -16.97 0.50 -11.84
CA LEU A 124 -15.57 0.10 -11.80
C LEU A 124 -15.35 -1.41 -11.66
N PHE A 125 -16.41 -2.16 -11.32
CA PHE A 125 -16.38 -3.61 -11.15
C PHE A 125 -17.11 -4.35 -12.29
N ASN A 126 -17.18 -3.77 -13.47
CA ASN A 126 -17.90 -4.33 -14.63
C ASN A 126 -16.95 -5.00 -15.62
N GLY A 127 -16.59 -6.24 -15.41
CA GLY A 127 -16.01 -7.08 -16.46
C GLY A 127 -14.61 -6.69 -16.90
N GLY A 128 -13.63 -7.36 -16.37
CA GLY A 128 -12.22 -7.22 -16.71
C GLY A 128 -11.52 -6.14 -15.90
N GLY A 129 -10.24 -6.30 -15.72
CA GLY A 129 -9.43 -5.39 -14.92
C GLY A 129 -8.80 -6.09 -13.72
N HIS A 130 -8.21 -5.29 -12.86
CA HIS A 130 -7.53 -5.75 -11.66
C HIS A 130 -7.95 -4.93 -10.46
N LEU A 131 -8.27 -5.59 -9.35
CA LEU A 131 -8.46 -4.95 -8.04
C LEU A 131 -7.16 -5.07 -7.23
N HIS A 132 -6.62 -3.95 -6.78
CA HIS A 132 -5.63 -3.91 -5.72
C HIS A 132 -6.26 -3.38 -4.44
N LEU A 133 -6.28 -4.19 -3.38
CA LEU A 133 -6.85 -3.81 -2.08
C LEU A 133 -5.73 -3.52 -1.08
N SER A 134 -5.72 -2.32 -0.49
CA SER A 134 -4.89 -2.01 0.67
C SER A 134 -5.40 -2.76 1.89
N GLY A 135 -4.55 -3.53 2.56
CA GLY A 135 -4.88 -4.28 3.77
C GLY A 135 -5.37 -3.40 4.91
N TYR A 136 -5.03 -2.11 4.91
CA TYR A 136 -5.59 -1.15 5.88
C TYR A 136 -7.11 -1.08 5.84
N THR A 137 -7.72 -1.28 4.66
CA THR A 137 -9.18 -1.31 4.51
C THR A 137 -9.81 -2.48 5.29
N LEU A 138 -9.12 -3.62 5.37
CA LEU A 138 -9.59 -4.79 6.12
C LEU A 138 -9.25 -4.73 7.61
N ILE A 139 -8.06 -4.23 7.94
CA ILE A 139 -7.56 -4.14 9.32
C ILE A 139 -8.37 -3.14 10.14
N ASN A 140 -8.79 -2.04 9.54
CA ASN A 140 -9.66 -1.06 10.18
C ASN A 140 -11.09 -1.59 10.24
N GLU A 141 -11.61 -1.77 11.46
CA GLU A 141 -12.96 -2.33 11.68
C GLU A 141 -14.06 -1.55 10.97
N GLY A 142 -13.93 -0.22 10.91
CA GLY A 142 -14.97 0.64 10.33
C GLY A 142 -15.01 0.62 8.80
N SER A 143 -13.93 0.19 8.11
CA SER A 143 -13.87 0.05 6.64
C SER A 143 -13.83 -1.40 6.16
N ARG A 144 -13.78 -2.35 7.08
CA ARG A 144 -13.64 -3.79 6.74
C ARG A 144 -14.73 -4.29 5.80
N ASP A 145 -15.98 -3.92 6.07
CA ASP A 145 -17.12 -4.35 5.24
C ASP A 145 -17.00 -3.84 3.80
N ALA A 146 -16.46 -2.63 3.60
CA ALA A 146 -16.16 -2.12 2.26
C ALA A 146 -15.05 -2.92 1.57
N GLY A 147 -13.99 -3.28 2.31
CA GLY A 147 -12.92 -4.13 1.79
C GLY A 147 -13.42 -5.50 1.36
N LEU A 148 -14.24 -6.15 2.20
CA LEU A 148 -14.84 -7.44 1.89
C LEU A 148 -15.81 -7.35 0.70
N ALA A 149 -16.63 -6.30 0.63
CA ALA A 149 -17.51 -6.07 -0.49
C ALA A 149 -16.74 -5.82 -1.80
N ALA A 150 -15.62 -5.10 -1.76
CA ALA A 150 -14.77 -4.87 -2.93
C ALA A 150 -14.16 -6.18 -3.46
N LEU A 151 -13.68 -7.06 -2.57
CA LEU A 151 -13.17 -8.38 -2.92
C LEU A 151 -14.28 -9.24 -3.58
N ASP A 152 -15.47 -9.26 -2.97
CA ASP A 152 -16.62 -10.00 -3.48
C ASP A 152 -17.06 -9.49 -4.86
N MET A 153 -17.20 -8.17 -5.04
CA MET A 153 -17.55 -7.54 -6.31
C MET A 153 -16.51 -7.85 -7.40
N ALA A 154 -15.22 -7.78 -7.09
CA ALA A 154 -14.16 -8.10 -8.02
C ALA A 154 -14.17 -9.59 -8.43
N HIS A 155 -14.37 -10.47 -7.45
CA HIS A 155 -14.48 -11.91 -7.70
C HIS A 155 -15.67 -12.25 -8.63
N HIS A 156 -16.86 -11.73 -8.33
CA HIS A 156 -18.06 -11.94 -9.14
C HIS A 156 -17.94 -11.35 -10.55
N SER A 157 -17.15 -10.30 -10.72
CA SER A 157 -16.89 -9.67 -12.02
C SER A 157 -15.72 -10.30 -12.79
N GLY A 158 -15.07 -11.33 -12.25
CA GLY A 158 -13.93 -11.99 -12.88
C GLY A 158 -12.67 -11.13 -12.97
N MET A 159 -12.53 -10.11 -12.11
CA MET A 159 -11.30 -9.32 -11.98
C MET A 159 -10.22 -10.15 -11.30
N SER A 160 -8.95 -9.96 -11.70
CA SER A 160 -7.84 -10.45 -10.89
C SER A 160 -7.68 -9.58 -9.64
N ILE A 161 -7.22 -10.17 -8.54
CA ILE A 161 -7.16 -9.49 -7.24
C ILE A 161 -5.75 -9.60 -6.67
N SER A 162 -5.21 -8.48 -6.18
CA SER A 162 -4.02 -8.45 -5.31
C SER A 162 -4.32 -7.71 -4.01
N VAL A 163 -3.63 -8.12 -2.94
CA VAL A 163 -3.75 -7.51 -1.62
C VAL A 163 -2.37 -7.16 -1.08
N ASP A 164 -2.20 -6.00 -0.46
CA ASP A 164 -1.02 -5.65 0.34
C ASP A 164 -1.35 -5.78 1.84
N CYS A 165 -0.42 -6.32 2.62
CA CYS A 165 -0.62 -6.59 4.05
C CYS A 165 -0.66 -5.33 4.94
N ALA A 166 -0.46 -4.15 4.40
CA ALA A 166 -0.45 -2.86 5.10
C ALA A 166 0.76 -2.68 6.07
N SER A 167 0.59 -2.93 7.37
CA SER A 167 1.65 -2.76 8.37
C SER A 167 1.64 -3.91 9.39
N SER A 168 2.84 -4.34 9.83
CA SER A 168 3.00 -5.50 10.71
C SER A 168 2.29 -5.34 12.07
N ALA A 169 2.43 -4.20 12.76
CA ALA A 169 1.85 -4.04 14.09
C ALA A 169 0.29 -4.01 14.09
N PRO A 170 -0.41 -3.31 13.18
CA PRO A 170 -1.86 -3.48 13.01
C PRO A 170 -2.25 -4.90 12.61
N LEU A 171 -1.52 -5.54 11.69
CA LEU A 171 -1.78 -6.91 11.25
C LEU A 171 -1.65 -7.91 12.40
N GLU A 172 -0.64 -7.76 13.26
CA GLU A 172 -0.46 -8.59 14.45
C GLU A 172 -1.64 -8.48 15.43
N ARG A 173 -2.17 -7.26 15.63
CA ARG A 173 -3.37 -7.04 16.46
C ARG A 173 -4.63 -7.65 15.86
N THR A 174 -4.75 -7.66 14.54
CA THR A 174 -5.86 -8.28 13.80
C THR A 174 -5.79 -9.81 13.90
N GLY A 175 -4.59 -10.36 13.89
CA GLY A 175 -4.32 -11.79 13.82
C GLY A 175 -4.16 -12.29 12.38
N ALA A 176 -3.32 -13.31 12.22
CA ALA A 176 -3.01 -13.88 10.92
C ALA A 176 -4.24 -14.58 10.28
N GLU A 177 -4.90 -15.43 11.05
CA GLU A 177 -6.02 -16.26 10.55
C GLU A 177 -7.17 -15.43 9.98
N PRO A 178 -7.74 -14.41 10.69
CA PRO A 178 -8.78 -13.58 10.12
C PRO A 178 -8.34 -12.85 8.84
N PHE A 179 -7.11 -12.32 8.79
CA PHE A 179 -6.62 -11.63 7.60
C PHE A 179 -6.50 -12.57 6.39
N LEU A 180 -5.97 -13.78 6.59
CA LEU A 180 -5.86 -14.80 5.54
C LEU A 180 -7.23 -15.26 5.05
N GLU A 181 -8.21 -15.43 5.96
CA GLU A 181 -9.58 -15.78 5.60
C GLU A 181 -10.25 -14.67 4.77
N TRP A 182 -10.14 -13.41 5.19
CA TRP A 182 -10.73 -12.27 4.45
C TRP A 182 -10.15 -12.08 3.07
N THR A 183 -8.87 -12.39 2.90
CA THR A 183 -8.15 -12.21 1.62
C THR A 183 -8.12 -13.48 0.77
N SER A 184 -8.76 -14.54 1.24
CA SER A 184 -8.93 -15.79 0.49
C SER A 184 -9.56 -15.53 -0.87
N GLY A 185 -8.99 -16.10 -1.93
CA GLY A 185 -9.41 -15.86 -3.31
C GLY A 185 -8.65 -14.74 -4.04
N ALA A 186 -7.82 -13.94 -3.35
CA ALA A 186 -6.87 -13.08 -4.02
C ALA A 186 -5.81 -13.91 -4.76
N LYS A 187 -5.44 -13.47 -5.97
CA LYS A 187 -4.43 -14.15 -6.78
C LYS A 187 -3.01 -13.87 -6.31
N LEU A 188 -2.77 -12.68 -5.80
CA LEU A 188 -1.44 -12.18 -5.43
C LEU A 188 -1.47 -11.49 -4.08
N LEU A 189 -0.56 -11.90 -3.18
CA LEU A 189 -0.29 -11.23 -1.92
C LEU A 189 1.03 -10.48 -1.99
N PHE A 190 1.04 -9.21 -1.55
CA PHE A 190 2.25 -8.46 -1.24
C PHE A 190 2.45 -8.40 0.28
N ALA A 191 3.61 -8.80 0.74
CA ALA A 191 4.04 -8.64 2.13
C ALA A 191 5.48 -8.14 2.17
N ASN A 192 5.92 -7.61 3.31
CA ASN A 192 7.33 -7.52 3.65
C ASN A 192 7.72 -8.67 4.61
N THR A 193 8.99 -8.77 4.96
CA THR A 193 9.51 -9.83 5.83
C THR A 193 8.79 -9.89 7.18
N GLU A 194 8.55 -8.73 7.81
CA GLU A 194 7.87 -8.67 9.10
C GLU A 194 6.40 -9.07 9.01
N GLN A 195 5.71 -8.64 7.95
CA GLN A 195 4.31 -9.02 7.69
C GLN A 195 4.19 -10.52 7.40
N ALA A 196 5.10 -11.06 6.58
CA ALA A 196 5.15 -12.49 6.29
C ALA A 196 5.41 -13.31 7.56
N LYS A 197 6.28 -12.83 8.45
CA LYS A 197 6.50 -13.44 9.78
C LYS A 197 5.24 -13.41 10.63
N VAL A 198 4.51 -12.29 10.69
CA VAL A 198 3.24 -12.20 11.42
C VAL A 198 2.22 -13.21 10.90
N LEU A 199 2.11 -13.36 9.57
CA LEU A 199 1.14 -14.27 8.96
C LEU A 199 1.49 -15.75 9.10
N THR A 200 2.77 -16.08 9.22
CA THR A 200 3.24 -17.51 9.11
C THR A 200 3.99 -18.01 10.32
N GLY A 201 4.47 -17.12 11.19
CA GLY A 201 5.40 -17.46 12.27
C GLY A 201 6.81 -17.85 11.79
N ARG A 202 7.16 -17.62 10.51
CA ARG A 202 8.46 -17.96 9.93
C ARG A 202 9.33 -16.71 9.80
N ASP A 203 10.58 -16.82 10.26
CA ASP A 203 11.57 -15.72 10.10
C ASP A 203 12.19 -15.70 8.70
N ASP A 204 12.35 -16.89 8.09
CA ASP A 204 12.89 -17.02 6.74
C ASP A 204 11.85 -16.64 5.67
N PRO A 205 12.13 -15.66 4.79
CA PRO A 205 11.18 -15.18 3.79
C PRO A 205 10.75 -16.25 2.77
N GLU A 206 11.65 -17.17 2.38
CA GLU A 206 11.30 -18.25 1.45
C GLU A 206 10.37 -19.27 2.10
N ALA A 207 10.64 -19.64 3.34
CA ALA A 207 9.77 -20.54 4.11
C ALA A 207 8.40 -19.88 4.36
N ALA A 208 8.37 -18.57 4.65
CA ALA A 208 7.13 -17.81 4.81
C ALA A 208 6.32 -17.77 3.51
N ALA A 209 6.97 -17.43 2.37
CA ALA A 209 6.33 -17.42 1.06
C ALA A 209 5.71 -18.78 0.72
N LYS A 210 6.44 -19.87 0.96
CA LYS A 210 5.97 -21.23 0.72
C LYS A 210 4.72 -21.58 1.56
N VAL A 211 4.65 -21.13 2.81
CA VAL A 211 3.46 -21.32 3.65
C VAL A 211 2.28 -20.52 3.08
N LEU A 212 2.51 -19.28 2.66
CA LEU A 212 1.48 -18.40 2.13
C LEU A 212 0.90 -18.87 0.78
N THR A 213 1.64 -19.68 0.00
CA THR A 213 1.07 -20.27 -1.24
C THR A 213 -0.02 -21.31 -0.99
N ALA A 214 -0.27 -21.70 0.25
CA ALA A 214 -1.48 -22.46 0.59
C ALA A 214 -2.76 -21.61 0.52
N TRP A 215 -2.62 -20.29 0.62
CA TRP A 215 -3.71 -19.33 0.62
C TRP A 215 -3.81 -18.52 -0.70
N PHE A 216 -2.65 -18.23 -1.31
CA PHE A 216 -2.54 -17.38 -2.49
C PHE A 216 -1.80 -18.11 -3.61
N PRO A 217 -2.30 -18.08 -4.86
CA PRO A 217 -1.56 -18.63 -6.00
C PRO A 217 -0.17 -18.03 -6.17
N GLU A 218 0.00 -16.76 -5.83
CA GLU A 218 1.25 -16.04 -5.95
C GLU A 218 1.51 -15.15 -4.73
N VAL A 219 2.76 -15.11 -4.28
CA VAL A 219 3.21 -14.32 -3.11
C VAL A 219 4.46 -13.54 -3.50
N VAL A 220 4.49 -12.26 -3.13
CA VAL A 220 5.67 -11.41 -3.23
C VAL A 220 6.08 -10.96 -1.84
N ILE A 221 7.34 -11.21 -1.46
CA ILE A 221 7.92 -10.70 -0.21
C ILE A 221 8.99 -9.67 -0.51
N LYS A 222 8.78 -8.45 -0.02
CA LYS A 222 9.70 -7.31 -0.10
C LYS A 222 10.71 -7.42 1.04
N MET A 223 12.03 -7.44 0.72
CA MET A 223 13.12 -7.74 1.65
C MET A 223 14.07 -6.54 1.86
N ASN A 224 13.56 -5.33 1.77
CA ASN A 224 14.32 -4.08 1.92
C ASN A 224 15.52 -4.01 0.95
N ASP A 225 16.74 -3.89 1.48
CA ASP A 225 18.00 -3.81 0.72
C ASP A 225 18.43 -5.14 0.07
N GLU A 226 17.85 -6.24 0.46
CA GLU A 226 18.02 -7.54 -0.21
C GLU A 226 17.14 -7.67 -1.47
N GLY A 227 16.22 -6.73 -1.70
CA GLY A 227 15.34 -6.73 -2.86
C GLY A 227 13.99 -7.38 -2.60
N ALA A 228 13.60 -8.36 -3.41
CA ALA A 228 12.31 -9.04 -3.26
C ALA A 228 12.35 -10.46 -3.84
N LEU A 229 11.46 -11.33 -3.33
CA LEU A 229 11.20 -12.63 -3.90
C LEU A 229 9.73 -12.75 -4.34
N TRP A 230 9.51 -13.58 -5.35
CA TRP A 230 8.20 -14.05 -5.78
C TRP A 230 8.16 -15.57 -5.69
N PHE A 231 7.07 -16.12 -5.17
CA PHE A 231 6.82 -17.54 -5.08
C PHE A 231 5.44 -17.84 -5.65
N GLY A 232 5.38 -18.75 -6.62
CA GLY A 232 4.13 -19.19 -7.24
C GLY A 232 3.76 -20.62 -6.83
N ASN A 233 2.47 -20.86 -6.65
CA ASN A 233 1.97 -22.19 -6.32
C ASN A 233 2.40 -23.21 -7.41
N GLY A 234 2.89 -24.36 -6.98
CA GLY A 234 3.36 -25.44 -7.85
C GLY A 234 4.79 -25.27 -8.39
N ARG A 235 5.51 -24.22 -8.02
CA ARG A 235 6.94 -24.10 -8.31
C ARG A 235 7.79 -24.68 -7.18
N PRO A 236 8.93 -25.31 -7.48
CA PRO A 236 9.83 -25.82 -6.45
C PRO A 236 10.59 -24.69 -5.75
N ASP A 237 10.98 -23.65 -6.48
CA ASP A 237 11.89 -22.60 -6.01
C ASP A 237 11.30 -21.18 -6.24
N PRO A 238 11.60 -20.22 -5.36
CA PRO A 238 11.25 -18.82 -5.55
C PRO A 238 12.09 -18.18 -6.67
N VAL A 239 11.61 -17.03 -7.15
CA VAL A 239 12.35 -16.15 -8.04
C VAL A 239 12.76 -14.91 -7.23
N HIS A 240 14.03 -14.53 -7.32
CA HIS A 240 14.59 -13.38 -6.61
C HIS A 240 14.96 -12.25 -7.58
N ALA A 241 14.84 -11.00 -7.10
CA ALA A 241 15.46 -9.85 -7.69
C ALA A 241 16.18 -9.04 -6.59
N ALA A 242 17.42 -8.64 -6.87
CA ALA A 242 18.14 -7.76 -5.96
C ALA A 242 17.51 -6.35 -5.94
N ALA A 243 17.71 -5.63 -4.85
CA ALA A 243 17.35 -4.22 -4.80
C ALA A 243 18.21 -3.41 -5.80
N ASP A 244 17.60 -2.43 -6.45
CA ASP A 244 18.35 -1.49 -7.27
C ASP A 244 19.22 -0.59 -6.38
N PRO A 245 20.49 -0.37 -6.74
CA PRO A 245 21.38 0.45 -5.95
C PRO A 245 20.94 1.91 -5.94
N VAL A 246 21.07 2.56 -4.79
CA VAL A 246 20.83 4.01 -4.64
C VAL A 246 22.02 4.65 -3.93
N ASP A 247 22.43 5.84 -4.38
CA ASP A 247 23.55 6.57 -3.77
C ASP A 247 23.24 7.01 -2.35
N ARG A 248 21.98 7.37 -2.10
CA ARG A 248 21.52 7.86 -0.80
C ARG A 248 20.03 7.64 -0.59
N ILE A 249 19.68 7.06 0.54
CA ILE A 249 18.29 7.00 1.03
C ILE A 249 17.96 8.31 1.74
N ILE A 250 16.92 9.00 1.25
CA ILE A 250 16.39 10.23 1.84
C ILE A 250 15.19 9.90 2.73
N ASP A 251 14.25 9.10 2.21
CA ASP A 251 13.02 8.71 2.92
C ASP A 251 12.54 7.35 2.41
N GLY A 252 12.43 6.35 3.28
CA GLY A 252 11.92 5.02 2.91
C GLY A 252 10.39 4.90 2.97
N THR A 253 9.67 6.01 3.25
CA THR A 253 8.21 6.01 3.29
C THR A 253 7.64 5.75 1.89
N GLY A 254 6.70 4.80 1.78
CA GLY A 254 6.08 4.45 0.51
C GLY A 254 6.93 3.60 -0.44
N ALA A 255 8.14 3.16 -0.04
CA ALA A 255 8.96 2.26 -0.86
C ALA A 255 8.21 0.96 -1.24
N GLY A 256 7.49 0.38 -0.28
CA GLY A 256 6.65 -0.81 -0.51
C GLY A 256 5.49 -0.55 -1.46
N ASP A 257 4.88 0.64 -1.38
CA ASP A 257 3.79 1.05 -2.28
C ASP A 257 4.31 1.25 -3.70
N ALA A 258 5.45 1.93 -3.84
CA ALA A 258 6.14 2.12 -5.12
C ALA A 258 6.55 0.77 -5.73
N PHE A 259 7.08 -0.15 -4.91
CA PHE A 259 7.38 -1.51 -5.37
C PHE A 259 6.15 -2.20 -5.95
N SER A 260 5.04 -2.21 -5.21
CA SER A 260 3.80 -2.85 -5.66
C SER A 260 3.27 -2.22 -6.95
N ALA A 261 3.35 -0.89 -7.08
CA ALA A 261 2.97 -0.16 -8.28
C ALA A 261 3.89 -0.45 -9.49
N GLY A 262 5.18 -0.66 -9.28
CA GLY A 262 6.12 -1.05 -10.34
C GLY A 262 5.95 -2.51 -10.77
N PHE A 263 5.63 -3.40 -9.83
CA PHE A 263 5.44 -4.82 -10.09
C PHE A 263 4.16 -5.11 -10.90
N LEU A 264 3.04 -4.51 -10.50
CA LEU A 264 1.69 -4.84 -11.00
C LEU A 264 1.54 -4.73 -12.52
N PRO A 265 1.97 -3.65 -13.22
CA PRO A 265 1.78 -3.56 -14.66
C PRO A 265 2.46 -4.69 -15.43
N SER A 266 3.70 -5.01 -15.11
CA SER A 266 4.46 -6.11 -15.75
C SER A 266 3.80 -7.47 -15.48
N TRP A 267 3.35 -7.70 -14.27
CA TRP A 267 2.66 -8.92 -13.88
C TRP A 267 1.30 -9.07 -14.60
N LEU A 268 0.53 -7.99 -14.74
CA LEU A 268 -0.76 -7.97 -15.45
C LEU A 268 -0.60 -8.21 -16.96
N GLU A 269 0.55 -7.85 -17.52
CA GLU A 269 0.93 -8.16 -18.91
C GLU A 269 1.38 -9.62 -19.08
N GLY A 270 1.47 -10.40 -18.00
CA GLY A 270 1.92 -11.79 -18.03
C GLY A 270 3.43 -11.96 -18.23
N LYS A 271 4.22 -10.92 -17.94
CA LYS A 271 5.68 -11.00 -18.01
C LYS A 271 6.25 -11.97 -16.96
N PRO A 272 7.46 -12.50 -17.19
CA PRO A 272 8.13 -13.36 -16.22
C PRO A 272 8.24 -12.70 -14.84
N PRO A 273 8.10 -13.44 -13.73
CA PRO A 273 8.20 -12.89 -12.37
C PRO A 273 9.47 -12.09 -12.11
N ALA A 274 10.61 -12.49 -12.69
CA ALA A 274 11.87 -11.76 -12.56
C ALA A 274 11.79 -10.33 -13.12
N GLU A 275 11.09 -10.13 -14.24
CA GLU A 275 10.91 -8.80 -14.84
C GLU A 275 9.98 -7.93 -13.98
N SER A 276 8.89 -8.51 -13.45
CA SER A 276 7.97 -7.81 -12.55
C SER A 276 8.64 -7.40 -11.24
N LEU A 277 9.43 -8.31 -10.63
CA LEU A 277 10.24 -8.00 -9.45
C LEU A 277 11.24 -6.87 -9.71
N ALA A 278 11.98 -6.95 -10.83
CA ALA A 278 12.95 -5.92 -11.19
C ALA A 278 12.27 -4.56 -11.41
N ALA A 279 11.07 -4.52 -12.02
CA ALA A 279 10.30 -3.29 -12.15
C ALA A 279 9.87 -2.71 -10.80
N GLY A 280 9.43 -3.57 -9.87
CA GLY A 280 9.12 -3.18 -8.50
C GLY A 280 10.35 -2.62 -7.77
N CYS A 281 11.50 -3.30 -7.81
CA CYS A 281 12.75 -2.85 -7.19
C CYS A 281 13.19 -1.48 -7.73
N ARG A 282 13.14 -1.26 -9.05
CA ARG A 282 13.50 0.04 -9.66
C ARG A 282 12.61 1.17 -9.14
N LEU A 283 11.31 0.95 -9.06
CA LEU A 283 10.39 2.00 -8.64
C LEU A 283 10.51 2.28 -7.13
N ALA A 284 10.72 1.24 -6.31
CA ALA A 284 11.03 1.40 -4.89
C ALA A 284 12.33 2.20 -4.68
N ALA A 285 13.39 1.87 -5.43
CA ALA A 285 14.66 2.60 -5.38
C ALA A 285 14.50 4.07 -5.75
N LYS A 286 13.73 4.40 -6.78
CA LYS A 286 13.38 5.78 -7.15
C LYS A 286 12.64 6.50 -6.01
N ALA A 287 11.66 5.84 -5.37
CA ALA A 287 10.83 6.44 -4.33
C ALA A 287 11.65 6.88 -3.11
N ILE A 288 12.67 6.13 -2.71
CA ILE A 288 13.46 6.42 -1.50
C ILE A 288 14.51 7.53 -1.67
N THR A 289 14.64 8.10 -2.87
CA THR A 289 15.63 9.17 -3.17
C THR A 289 15.14 10.59 -2.83
N TYR A 290 13.91 10.75 -2.33
CA TYR A 290 13.35 12.04 -1.91
C TYR A 290 12.35 11.89 -0.76
N LEU A 291 11.88 13.02 -0.21
CA LEU A 291 10.91 13.06 0.89
C LEU A 291 9.49 12.80 0.37
N GLY A 292 8.72 12.01 1.14
CA GLY A 292 7.33 11.69 0.88
C GLY A 292 7.14 10.41 0.10
N ALA A 293 5.95 9.82 0.20
CA ALA A 293 5.64 8.49 -0.33
C ALA A 293 5.15 8.47 -1.79
N ARG A 294 4.81 9.63 -2.35
CA ARG A 294 4.23 9.76 -3.69
C ARG A 294 5.25 10.21 -4.73
N PRO A 295 5.01 9.95 -6.04
CA PRO A 295 5.91 10.41 -7.09
C PRO A 295 6.03 11.94 -7.10
N ARG A 296 7.17 12.43 -7.61
CA ARG A 296 7.36 13.86 -7.92
C ARG A 296 7.05 14.08 -9.40
N LEU A 297 6.19 15.06 -9.68
CA LEU A 297 5.89 15.56 -11.03
C LEU A 297 6.92 16.59 -11.46
#